data_10c18a0ebbfa78d4805149975baa187f
#
_entry.id   10c18a0ebbfa78d4805149975baa187f
#
_cell.length_a   1.000
_cell.length_b   1.000
_cell.length_c   1.000
_cell.angle_alpha   90.00
_cell.angle_beta   90.00
_cell.angle_gamma   90.00
#
_symmetry.space_group_name_H-M   'P 1'
#
loop_
_entity.id
_entity.type
_entity.pdbx_description
1 polymer ?
#
loop_
_entity_poly.entity_id
_entity_poly.type
_entity_poly.pdbx_seq_one_letter_code
_entity_poly.pdbx_strand_id
1 'polypeptide(L)'
;MQSAFKYIPLALTMLLLAVLPFQGHSQSITNSSYKTIGQIRSDGTIQDASYRTLGYIKSDGTVQDASYRTIGYIKPDGTVQDASYRTRGYIKSDGAVQDASYRTLGYVKSDGTVQDASYRTVGYAKGISRKWAAYYFFFSPF
;
A
#
# COMPACT_ATOMS: atom_id res chain seq x y z
N MET A 1 -26.64 48.63 13.25
CA MET A 1 -26.71 48.17 11.84
C MET A 1 -25.39 47.75 11.22
N GLN A 2 -24.25 48.07 11.81
CA GLN A 2 -22.95 47.67 11.25
C GLN A 2 -22.43 46.33 11.74
N SER A 3 -23.08 45.69 12.71
CA SER A 3 -22.61 44.42 13.29
C SER A 3 -23.01 43.18 12.46
N ALA A 4 -23.98 43.31 11.56
CA ALA A 4 -24.46 42.17 10.75
C ALA A 4 -23.49 41.76 9.64
N PHE A 5 -22.57 42.66 9.21
CA PHE A 5 -21.64 42.36 8.13
C PHE A 5 -20.33 41.72 8.60
N LYS A 6 -20.08 41.65 9.90
CA LYS A 6 -18.87 41.06 10.46
C LYS A 6 -18.88 39.53 10.50
N TYR A 7 -20.03 38.89 10.35
CA TYR A 7 -20.16 37.44 10.50
C TYR A 7 -20.26 36.67 9.18
N ILE A 8 -20.56 37.38 8.06
CA ILE A 8 -20.71 36.76 6.74
C ILE A 8 -19.41 36.17 6.20
N PRO A 9 -18.21 36.81 6.34
CA PRO A 9 -16.99 36.23 5.81
C PRO A 9 -16.51 35.00 6.57
N LEU A 10 -16.82 34.85 7.86
CA LEU A 10 -16.41 33.69 8.62
C LEU A 10 -17.20 32.42 8.24
N ALA A 11 -18.51 32.57 8.00
CA ALA A 11 -19.35 31.49 7.55
C ALA A 11 -18.98 31.02 6.13
N LEU A 12 -18.63 31.97 5.27
CA LEU A 12 -18.18 31.67 3.91
C LEU A 12 -16.83 30.94 3.90
N THR A 13 -15.92 31.33 4.79
CA THR A 13 -14.58 30.70 4.92
C THR A 13 -14.70 29.27 5.45
N MET A 14 -15.61 29.00 6.39
CA MET A 14 -15.86 27.65 6.88
C MET A 14 -16.53 26.75 5.84
N LEU A 15 -17.41 27.30 5.00
CA LEU A 15 -18.04 26.55 3.93
C LEU A 15 -17.04 26.16 2.85
N LEU A 16 -16.07 27.01 2.55
CA LEU A 16 -15.00 26.73 1.58
C LEU A 16 -14.07 25.62 2.06
N LEU A 17 -13.78 25.55 3.36
CA LEU A 17 -12.96 24.48 3.96
C LEU A 17 -13.67 23.12 3.94
N ALA A 18 -15.02 23.10 4.01
CA ALA A 18 -15.82 21.88 3.94
C ALA A 18 -15.93 21.30 2.53
N VAL A 19 -15.60 22.08 1.49
CA VAL A 19 -15.73 21.70 0.05
C VAL A 19 -14.39 21.30 -0.54
N LEU A 20 -13.28 21.34 0.21
CA LEU A 20 -11.99 20.87 -0.29
C LEU A 20 -12.08 19.35 -0.55
N PRO A 21 -11.85 18.90 -1.79
CA PRO A 21 -11.91 17.47 -2.07
C PRO A 21 -10.86 16.74 -1.23
N PHE A 22 -11.28 15.68 -0.58
CA PHE A 22 -10.37 14.75 0.08
C PHE A 22 -9.48 14.14 -1.02
N GLN A 23 -8.25 14.62 -1.08
CA GLN A 23 -7.27 14.02 -1.99
C GLN A 23 -6.68 12.80 -1.30
N GLY A 24 -7.11 11.60 -1.75
CA GLY A 24 -6.49 10.36 -1.34
C GLY A 24 -5.01 10.37 -1.73
N HIS A 25 -4.14 10.23 -0.75
CA HIS A 25 -2.71 10.16 -1.00
C HIS A 25 -2.35 8.84 -1.65
N SER A 26 -1.80 8.87 -2.87
CA SER A 26 -1.10 7.72 -3.42
C SER A 26 0.36 7.76 -2.93
N GLN A 27 0.89 6.60 -2.56
CA GLN A 27 2.26 6.49 -2.08
C GLN A 27 3.10 5.72 -3.08
N SER A 28 4.23 6.33 -3.46
CA SER A 28 5.12 5.78 -4.47
C SER A 28 5.95 4.62 -3.91
N ILE A 29 6.11 3.62 -4.75
CA ILE A 29 7.08 2.55 -4.56
C ILE A 29 8.23 2.82 -5.53
N THR A 30 9.44 2.78 -5.00
CA THR A 30 10.65 3.02 -5.80
C THR A 30 11.58 1.82 -5.76
N ASN A 31 12.42 1.70 -6.78
CA ASN A 31 13.54 0.76 -6.76
C ASN A 31 14.71 1.31 -5.92
N SER A 32 15.80 0.56 -5.84
CA SER A 32 17.00 0.93 -5.07
C SER A 32 17.68 2.23 -5.58
N SER A 33 17.41 2.63 -6.82
CA SER A 33 17.91 3.88 -7.42
C SER A 33 16.92 5.04 -7.26
N TYR A 34 15.88 4.88 -6.44
CA TYR A 34 14.81 5.86 -6.20
C TYR A 34 13.93 6.16 -7.41
N LYS A 35 13.97 5.33 -8.44
CA LYS A 35 13.05 5.45 -9.56
C LYS A 35 11.69 4.87 -9.18
N THR A 36 10.61 5.62 -9.41
CA THR A 36 9.25 5.15 -9.17
C THR A 36 8.93 3.96 -10.08
N ILE A 37 8.53 2.85 -9.49
CA ILE A 37 8.14 1.63 -10.20
C ILE A 37 6.64 1.35 -10.07
N GLY A 38 5.96 1.99 -9.13
CA GLY A 38 4.54 1.83 -8.93
C GLY A 38 4.03 2.67 -7.79
N GLN A 39 2.76 2.46 -7.45
CA GLN A 39 2.09 3.20 -6.38
C GLN A 39 1.06 2.30 -5.72
N ILE A 40 0.85 2.50 -4.44
CA ILE A 40 -0.30 1.94 -3.73
C ILE A 40 -1.08 3.10 -3.11
N ARG A 41 -2.35 3.22 -3.46
CA ARG A 41 -3.23 4.24 -2.92
C ARG A 41 -3.72 3.85 -1.53
N SER A 42 -4.19 4.82 -0.77
CA SER A 42 -4.72 4.58 0.58
C SER A 42 -5.93 3.62 0.59
N ASP A 43 -6.66 3.53 -0.53
CA ASP A 43 -7.79 2.60 -0.69
C ASP A 43 -7.35 1.18 -1.10
N GLY A 44 -6.04 0.93 -1.25
CA GLY A 44 -5.49 -0.36 -1.64
C GLY A 44 -5.33 -0.58 -3.13
N THR A 45 -5.67 0.40 -3.97
CA THR A 45 -5.44 0.30 -5.42
C THR A 45 -3.95 0.28 -5.72
N ILE A 46 -3.50 -0.72 -6.46
CA ILE A 46 -2.11 -0.88 -6.91
C ILE A 46 -2.03 -0.39 -8.36
N GLN A 47 -1.10 0.51 -8.62
CA GLN A 47 -0.88 1.07 -9.96
C GLN A 47 0.58 0.93 -10.37
N ASP A 48 0.83 0.87 -11.69
CA ASP A 48 2.18 0.97 -12.22
C ASP A 48 2.67 2.43 -12.23
N ALA A 49 3.90 2.67 -12.70
CA ALA A 49 4.49 4.00 -12.77
C ALA A 49 3.74 4.95 -13.72
N SER A 50 2.92 4.42 -14.62
CA SER A 50 2.07 5.17 -15.55
C SER A 50 0.63 5.33 -15.05
N TYR A 51 0.37 5.02 -13.78
CA TYR A 51 -0.94 5.12 -13.13
C TYR A 51 -1.98 4.14 -13.66
N ARG A 52 -1.58 3.10 -14.39
CA ARG A 52 -2.51 2.03 -14.78
C ARG A 52 -2.77 1.13 -13.58
N THR A 53 -4.03 0.80 -13.36
CA THR A 53 -4.42 -0.10 -12.27
C THR A 53 -3.97 -1.53 -12.58
N LEU A 54 -3.21 -2.12 -11.65
CA LEU A 54 -2.73 -3.49 -11.72
C LEU A 54 -3.59 -4.42 -10.87
N GLY A 55 -4.15 -3.92 -9.79
CA GLY A 55 -4.97 -4.71 -8.89
C GLY A 55 -5.35 -3.96 -7.62
N TYR A 56 -5.85 -4.71 -6.64
CA TYR A 56 -6.40 -4.14 -5.41
C TYR A 56 -6.04 -5.02 -4.22
N ILE A 57 -5.65 -4.38 -3.11
CA ILE A 57 -5.59 -5.02 -1.79
C ILE A 57 -6.74 -4.46 -0.98
N LYS A 58 -7.72 -5.30 -0.67
CA LYS A 58 -8.91 -4.87 0.06
C LYS A 58 -8.63 -4.82 1.56
N SER A 59 -9.45 -4.09 2.31
CA SER A 59 -9.31 -3.93 3.76
C SER A 59 -9.42 -5.25 4.53
N ASP A 60 -10.13 -6.25 3.96
CA ASP A 60 -10.25 -7.60 4.54
C ASP A 60 -9.06 -8.51 4.19
N GLY A 61 -8.07 -8.02 3.46
CA GLY A 61 -6.89 -8.78 3.03
C GLY A 61 -7.03 -9.51 1.71
N THR A 62 -8.19 -9.48 1.07
CA THR A 62 -8.37 -10.07 -0.27
C THR A 62 -7.57 -9.26 -1.30
N VAL A 63 -6.83 -9.96 -2.15
CA VAL A 63 -6.08 -9.35 -3.25
C VAL A 63 -6.74 -9.73 -4.57
N GLN A 64 -6.97 -8.72 -5.40
CA GLN A 64 -7.63 -8.89 -6.70
C GLN A 64 -6.75 -8.36 -7.82
N ASP A 65 -6.91 -8.91 -9.03
CA ASP A 65 -6.33 -8.32 -10.24
C ASP A 65 -7.15 -7.13 -10.73
N ALA A 66 -6.73 -6.53 -11.85
CA ALA A 66 -7.42 -5.36 -12.42
C ALA A 66 -8.85 -5.66 -12.90
N SER A 67 -9.19 -6.93 -13.12
CA SER A 67 -10.52 -7.39 -13.49
C SER A 67 -11.36 -7.82 -12.28
N TYR A 68 -10.91 -7.51 -11.06
CA TYR A 68 -11.58 -7.85 -9.81
C TYR A 68 -11.62 -9.35 -9.49
N ARG A 69 -10.81 -10.17 -10.17
CA ARG A 69 -10.68 -11.59 -9.82
C ARG A 69 -9.78 -11.73 -8.60
N THR A 70 -10.18 -12.55 -7.64
CA THR A 70 -9.35 -12.83 -6.47
C THR A 70 -8.13 -13.65 -6.89
N ILE A 71 -6.95 -13.14 -6.53
CA ILE A 71 -5.66 -13.80 -6.82
C ILE A 71 -4.93 -14.23 -5.56
N GLY A 72 -5.41 -13.84 -4.38
CA GLY A 72 -4.81 -14.26 -3.13
C GLY A 72 -5.39 -13.55 -1.91
N TYR A 73 -4.76 -13.82 -0.77
CA TYR A 73 -5.18 -13.29 0.51
C TYR A 73 -3.99 -12.96 1.39
N ILE A 74 -4.07 -11.84 2.09
CA ILE A 74 -3.15 -11.47 3.17
C ILE A 74 -3.96 -11.57 4.47
N LYS A 75 -3.68 -12.59 5.27
CA LYS A 75 -4.44 -12.82 6.51
C LYS A 75 -3.97 -11.85 7.62
N PRO A 76 -4.81 -11.61 8.64
CA PRO A 76 -4.43 -10.73 9.75
C PRO A 76 -3.14 -11.15 10.48
N ASP A 77 -2.84 -12.46 10.54
CA ASP A 77 -1.62 -12.99 11.15
C ASP A 77 -0.38 -12.88 10.25
N GLY A 78 -0.52 -12.34 9.03
CA GLY A 78 0.56 -12.19 8.07
C GLY A 78 0.75 -13.35 7.11
N THR A 79 -0.04 -14.41 7.21
CA THR A 79 -0.01 -15.53 6.24
C THR A 79 -0.51 -15.04 4.89
N VAL A 80 0.25 -15.34 3.83
CA VAL A 80 -0.10 -15.03 2.44
C VAL A 80 -0.56 -16.31 1.75
N GLN A 81 -1.73 -16.29 1.14
CA GLN A 81 -2.30 -17.44 0.44
C GLN A 81 -2.59 -17.09 -1.03
N ASP A 82 -2.61 -18.11 -1.89
CA ASP A 82 -3.11 -17.98 -3.25
C ASP A 82 -4.65 -18.03 -3.28
N ALA A 83 -5.23 -17.93 -4.47
CA ALA A 83 -6.68 -17.93 -4.65
C ALA A 83 -7.33 -19.27 -4.22
N SER A 84 -6.56 -20.35 -4.14
CA SER A 84 -7.01 -21.67 -3.68
C SER A 84 -6.73 -21.90 -2.20
N TYR A 85 -6.40 -20.85 -1.44
CA TYR A 85 -6.08 -20.89 -0.01
C TYR A 85 -4.80 -21.65 0.33
N ARG A 86 -3.93 -21.94 -0.64
CA ARG A 86 -2.62 -22.54 -0.35
C ARG A 86 -1.68 -21.46 0.16
N THR A 87 -0.93 -21.78 1.21
CA THR A 87 0.04 -20.85 1.79
C THR A 87 1.20 -20.63 0.83
N ARG A 88 1.48 -19.36 0.54
CA ARG A 88 2.63 -18.93 -0.27
C ARG A 88 3.79 -18.44 0.60
N GLY A 89 3.50 -17.96 1.80
CA GLY A 89 4.51 -17.47 2.69
C GLY A 89 3.94 -16.67 3.86
N TYR A 90 4.84 -15.94 4.52
CA TYR A 90 4.51 -15.26 5.78
C TYR A 90 5.16 -13.89 5.82
N ILE A 91 4.37 -12.91 6.25
CA ILE A 91 4.86 -11.56 6.55
C ILE A 91 4.82 -11.40 8.06
N LYS A 92 6.00 -11.40 8.68
CA LYS A 92 6.12 -11.37 10.13
C LYS A 92 5.97 -9.94 10.65
N SER A 93 5.58 -9.83 11.92
CA SER A 93 5.37 -8.53 12.58
C SER A 93 6.65 -7.68 12.68
N ASP A 94 7.82 -8.31 12.70
CA ASP A 94 9.12 -7.63 12.69
C ASP A 94 9.58 -7.19 11.30
N GLY A 95 8.82 -7.50 10.26
CA GLY A 95 9.11 -7.13 8.87
C GLY A 95 9.83 -8.20 8.06
N ALA A 96 10.21 -9.31 8.66
CA ALA A 96 10.78 -10.44 7.92
C ALA A 96 9.71 -11.08 7.03
N VAL A 97 10.08 -11.43 5.80
CA VAL A 97 9.21 -12.07 4.82
C VAL A 97 9.77 -13.43 4.49
N GLN A 98 8.93 -14.45 4.56
CA GLN A 98 9.34 -15.84 4.36
C GLN A 98 8.47 -16.50 3.30
N ASP A 99 9.03 -17.51 2.60
CA ASP A 99 8.26 -18.38 1.71
C ASP A 99 7.48 -19.44 2.53
N ALA A 100 6.76 -20.31 1.84
CA ALA A 100 5.95 -21.35 2.48
C ALA A 100 6.78 -22.39 3.26
N SER A 101 8.09 -22.49 2.97
CA SER A 101 9.04 -23.36 3.67
C SER A 101 9.81 -22.64 4.78
N TYR A 102 9.35 -21.43 5.15
CA TYR A 102 10.00 -20.59 6.18
C TYR A 102 11.38 -20.06 5.81
N ARG A 103 11.77 -20.13 4.54
CA ARG A 103 13.00 -19.49 4.08
C ARG A 103 12.80 -17.99 3.96
N THR A 104 13.76 -17.21 4.44
CA THR A 104 13.69 -15.75 4.35
C THR A 104 13.80 -15.30 2.89
N LEU A 105 12.83 -14.53 2.44
CA LEU A 105 12.83 -13.86 1.13
C LEU A 105 13.44 -12.46 1.22
N GLY A 106 13.21 -11.78 2.33
CA GLY A 106 13.71 -10.43 2.55
C GLY A 106 13.06 -9.77 3.75
N TYR A 107 13.14 -8.44 3.79
CA TYR A 107 12.74 -7.64 4.94
C TYR A 107 12.07 -6.35 4.48
N VAL A 108 11.01 -5.96 5.18
CA VAL A 108 10.43 -4.61 5.07
C VAL A 108 10.67 -3.91 6.40
N LYS A 109 11.55 -2.92 6.39
CA LYS A 109 11.92 -2.17 7.59
C LYS A 109 10.85 -1.15 7.96
N SER A 110 10.86 -0.70 9.20
CA SER A 110 9.88 0.26 9.71
C SER A 110 9.92 1.61 8.98
N ASP A 111 11.07 1.98 8.41
CA ASP A 111 11.24 3.21 7.62
C ASP A 111 10.81 3.06 6.15
N GLY A 112 10.31 1.89 5.75
CA GLY A 112 9.87 1.60 4.40
C GLY A 112 10.95 1.06 3.47
N THR A 113 12.19 0.90 3.94
CA THR A 113 13.26 0.26 3.16
C THR A 113 12.95 -1.22 2.99
N VAL A 114 13.03 -1.72 1.75
CA VAL A 114 12.82 -3.13 1.42
C VAL A 114 14.16 -3.76 1.03
N GLN A 115 14.49 -4.87 1.66
CA GLN A 115 15.75 -5.57 1.45
C GLN A 115 15.50 -7.02 1.01
N ASP A 116 16.42 -7.58 0.25
CA ASP A 116 16.44 -9.02 -0.05
C ASP A 116 16.98 -9.82 1.14
N ALA A 117 17.06 -11.15 0.97
CA ALA A 117 17.54 -12.05 2.03
C ALA A 117 19.01 -11.82 2.40
N SER A 118 19.81 -11.15 1.56
CA SER A 118 21.18 -10.78 1.80
C SER A 118 21.35 -9.37 2.34
N TYR A 119 20.25 -8.74 2.77
CA TYR A 119 20.20 -7.37 3.30
C TYR A 119 20.53 -6.28 2.28
N ARG A 120 20.51 -6.60 0.98
CA ARG A 120 20.66 -5.58 -0.05
C ARG A 120 19.35 -4.85 -0.25
N THR A 121 19.39 -3.53 -0.35
CA THR A 121 18.19 -2.73 -0.63
C THR A 121 17.71 -2.99 -2.04
N VAL A 122 16.43 -3.38 -2.18
CA VAL A 122 15.78 -3.61 -3.47
C VAL A 122 14.79 -2.49 -3.81
N GLY A 123 14.38 -1.70 -2.82
CA GLY A 123 13.50 -0.58 -3.05
C GLY A 123 12.99 0.06 -1.78
N TYR A 124 12.03 0.94 -1.94
CA TYR A 124 11.44 1.73 -0.85
C TYR A 124 9.92 1.81 -1.01
N ALA A 125 9.22 1.68 0.10
CA ALA A 125 7.77 1.80 0.18
C ALA A 125 7.39 2.64 1.41
N LYS A 126 7.90 3.88 1.47
CA LYS A 126 7.71 4.76 2.63
C LYS A 126 6.23 5.13 2.79
N GLY A 127 5.73 5.04 4.02
CA GLY A 127 4.36 5.37 4.36
C GLY A 127 3.32 4.36 3.90
N ILE A 128 3.72 3.27 3.26
CA ILE A 128 2.86 2.15 2.88
C ILE A 128 2.88 1.13 4.01
N SER A 129 1.74 0.49 4.28
CA SER A 129 1.70 -0.57 5.28
C SER A 129 2.73 -1.65 4.96
N ARG A 130 3.37 -2.16 6.00
CA ARG A 130 4.44 -3.17 5.84
C ARG A 130 3.93 -4.43 5.13
N LYS A 131 2.70 -4.85 5.41
CA LYS A 131 2.08 -6.01 4.76
C LYS A 131 1.85 -5.77 3.27
N TRP A 132 1.39 -4.59 2.89
CA TRP A 132 1.17 -4.25 1.49
C TRP A 132 2.48 -4.15 0.72
N ALA A 133 3.49 -3.52 1.31
CA ALA A 133 4.83 -3.43 0.73
C ALA A 133 5.45 -4.81 0.54
N ALA A 134 5.35 -5.68 1.56
CA ALA A 134 5.85 -7.06 1.50
C ALA A 134 5.15 -7.87 0.40
N TYR A 135 3.82 -7.73 0.31
CA TYR A 135 3.07 -8.41 -0.75
C TYR A 135 3.54 -7.92 -2.13
N TYR A 136 3.65 -6.62 -2.32
CA TYR A 136 4.06 -6.02 -3.60
C TYR A 136 5.43 -6.53 -4.05
N PHE A 137 6.43 -6.51 -3.17
CA PHE A 137 7.80 -6.86 -3.54
C PHE A 137 8.05 -8.36 -3.64
N PHE A 138 7.35 -9.19 -2.88
CA PHE A 138 7.70 -10.61 -2.74
C PHE A 138 6.64 -11.60 -3.24
N PHE A 139 5.40 -11.19 -3.39
CA PHE A 139 4.30 -12.10 -3.72
C PHE A 139 3.46 -11.66 -4.91
N SER A 140 3.49 -10.40 -5.30
CA SER A 140 2.61 -9.92 -6.37
C SER A 140 3.06 -10.43 -7.74
N PRO A 141 2.11 -10.66 -8.64
CA PRO A 141 2.39 -10.98 -10.03
C PRO A 141 2.61 -9.73 -10.90
N PHE A 142 2.58 -8.54 -10.29
CA PHE A 142 2.60 -7.25 -10.98
C PHE A 142 4.00 -6.73 -11.24
#